data_828d6a074bac593d1e67b402dfc79b9f
#
_entry.id   828d6a074bac593d1e67b402dfc79b9f
#
_cell.length_a   1.000
_cell.length_b   1.000
_cell.length_c   1.000
_cell.angle_alpha   90.00
_cell.angle_beta   90.00
_cell.angle_gamma   90.00
#
_symmetry.space_group_name_H-M   'P 1'
#
loop_
_entity.id
_entity.type
_entity.pdbx_description
1 polymer ?
#
loop_
_entity_poly.entity_id
_entity_poly.type
_entity_poly.pdbx_seq_one_letter_code
_entity_poly.pdbx_strand_id
1 'polypeptide(L)'
;DKLGDDLSFDEQNAAGDASTCSTICTTFVTNDYDRILGNATAALQAASASTDSIPILGTSITDYATALDMSDWSGTTGKNISGTTDLAPLDEQAKCIKELFPDAKNIGIIYCSSEPNSIYQSTTITKYLEDEGYTVKEYTFSDSNDVAAVTQSACDASDAIYIPTDNTAASCTEAINNVASQAKKPIFAGEEGIAKGCGVAT
;
A
#
# COMPACT_ATOMS: atom_id res chain seq x y z
N ASP A 1 14.26 24.53 5.60
CA ASP A 1 15.41 23.64 5.48
C ASP A 1 16.30 23.79 6.72
N LYS A 2 16.41 22.72 7.56
CA LYS A 2 17.17 22.77 8.82
C LYS A 2 18.63 22.35 8.66
N LEU A 3 18.98 21.75 7.54
CA LEU A 3 20.29 21.15 7.28
C LEU A 3 21.10 21.94 6.23
N GLY A 4 20.46 22.88 5.55
CA GLY A 4 21.10 23.80 4.61
C GLY A 4 21.90 23.09 3.51
N ASP A 5 23.08 23.63 3.22
CA ASP A 5 23.97 23.13 2.17
C ASP A 5 24.80 21.90 2.61
N ASP A 6 24.60 21.39 3.82
CA ASP A 6 25.31 20.20 4.33
C ASP A 6 24.78 18.88 3.77
N LEU A 7 23.64 18.91 3.07
CA LEU A 7 23.04 17.75 2.41
C LEU A 7 22.75 18.02 0.94
N SER A 8 23.13 17.06 0.11
CA SER A 8 22.68 16.98 -1.28
C SER A 8 21.74 15.77 -1.45
N PHE A 9 20.69 15.93 -2.26
CA PHE A 9 19.74 14.87 -2.54
C PHE A 9 19.79 14.50 -4.03
N ASP A 10 19.84 13.20 -4.31
CA ASP A 10 19.54 12.63 -5.62
C ASP A 10 18.20 11.92 -5.50
N GLU A 11 17.18 12.47 -6.14
CA GLU A 11 15.82 11.97 -6.09
C GLU A 11 15.50 11.23 -7.39
N GLN A 12 15.17 9.95 -7.26
CA GLN A 12 14.83 9.06 -8.37
C GLN A 12 13.44 8.47 -8.15
N ASN A 13 12.67 8.33 -9.22
CA ASN A 13 11.33 7.78 -9.16
C ASN A 13 11.23 6.52 -10.04
N ALA A 14 10.93 5.40 -9.42
CA ALA A 14 10.75 4.12 -10.09
C ALA A 14 9.33 3.89 -10.63
N ALA A 15 8.39 4.81 -10.34
CA ALA A 15 6.99 4.73 -10.75
C ALA A 15 6.31 3.37 -10.42
N GLY A 16 6.67 2.76 -9.27
CA GLY A 16 6.15 1.47 -8.81
C GLY A 16 6.80 0.23 -9.46
N ASP A 17 7.75 0.40 -10.39
CA ASP A 17 8.41 -0.72 -11.04
C ASP A 17 9.58 -1.26 -10.22
N ALA A 18 9.49 -2.54 -9.80
CA ALA A 18 10.48 -3.19 -8.94
C ALA A 18 11.87 -3.32 -9.60
N SER A 19 11.93 -3.52 -10.92
CA SER A 19 13.19 -3.62 -11.68
C SER A 19 13.90 -2.27 -11.71
N THR A 20 13.13 -1.20 -11.91
CA THR A 20 13.63 0.17 -11.85
C THR A 20 14.11 0.53 -10.46
N CYS A 21 13.38 0.15 -9.39
CA CYS A 21 13.84 0.30 -7.99
C CYS A 21 15.22 -0.33 -7.79
N SER A 22 15.40 -1.58 -8.24
CA SER A 22 16.67 -2.32 -8.11
C SER A 22 17.80 -1.63 -8.87
N THR A 23 17.54 -1.12 -10.06
CA THR A 23 18.52 -0.37 -10.86
C THR A 23 18.97 0.92 -10.18
N ILE A 24 18.00 1.69 -9.65
CA ILE A 24 18.27 2.93 -8.91
C ILE A 24 19.11 2.64 -7.66
N CYS A 25 18.70 1.67 -6.84
CA CYS A 25 19.43 1.32 -5.61
C CYS A 25 20.85 0.83 -5.91
N THR A 26 21.04 0.01 -6.95
CA THR A 26 22.37 -0.41 -7.40
C THR A 26 23.25 0.80 -7.81
N THR A 27 22.65 1.79 -8.47
CA THR A 27 23.35 3.02 -8.86
C THR A 27 23.77 3.81 -7.61
N PHE A 28 22.88 3.95 -6.61
CA PHE A 28 23.23 4.64 -5.37
C PHE A 28 24.37 3.94 -4.63
N VAL A 29 24.36 2.62 -4.54
CA VAL A 29 25.44 1.84 -3.92
C VAL A 29 26.76 2.02 -4.69
N THR A 30 26.73 1.96 -6.02
CA THR A 30 27.92 2.11 -6.87
C THR A 30 28.56 3.51 -6.76
N ASN A 31 27.73 4.53 -6.51
CA ASN A 31 28.18 5.92 -6.36
C ASN A 31 28.50 6.29 -4.91
N ASP A 32 28.58 5.31 -4.00
CA ASP A 32 28.97 5.49 -2.59
C ASP A 32 28.12 6.55 -1.87
N TYR A 33 26.79 6.56 -2.06
CA TYR A 33 25.92 7.45 -1.30
C TYR A 33 25.98 7.14 0.21
N ASP A 34 25.97 8.18 1.04
CA ASP A 34 26.05 8.04 2.50
C ASP A 34 24.83 7.38 3.12
N ARG A 35 23.64 7.54 2.50
CA ARG A 35 22.35 7.01 2.96
C ARG A 35 21.38 6.81 1.81
N ILE A 36 20.48 5.87 1.98
CA ILE A 36 19.37 5.62 1.04
C ILE A 36 18.05 5.84 1.78
N LEU A 37 17.15 6.65 1.23
CA LEU A 37 15.78 6.78 1.68
C LEU A 37 14.87 5.97 0.75
N GLY A 38 14.30 4.88 1.27
CA GLY A 38 13.33 4.05 0.56
C GLY A 38 11.90 4.52 0.88
N ASN A 39 11.20 5.09 -0.09
CA ASN A 39 9.80 5.49 0.03
C ASN A 39 8.92 4.40 -0.58
N ALA A 40 8.08 3.79 0.24
CA ALA A 40 7.24 2.62 -0.01
C ALA A 40 7.99 1.27 -0.02
N THR A 41 7.22 0.20 0.12
CA THR A 41 7.70 -1.19 0.31
C THR A 41 8.67 -1.65 -0.77
N ALA A 42 8.35 -1.44 -2.05
CA ALA A 42 9.20 -1.89 -3.16
C ALA A 42 10.59 -1.20 -3.16
N ALA A 43 10.63 0.10 -2.83
CA ALA A 43 11.89 0.84 -2.73
C ALA A 43 12.73 0.35 -1.54
N LEU A 44 12.10 0.08 -0.38
CA LEU A 44 12.78 -0.49 0.79
C LEU A 44 13.34 -1.88 0.49
N GLN A 45 12.58 -2.74 -0.17
CA GLN A 45 13.01 -4.08 -0.57
C GLN A 45 14.23 -4.03 -1.50
N ALA A 46 14.18 -3.17 -2.52
CA ALA A 46 15.27 -2.99 -3.45
C ALA A 46 16.54 -2.45 -2.77
N ALA A 47 16.39 -1.48 -1.87
CA ALA A 47 17.51 -0.94 -1.09
C ALA A 47 18.12 -2.00 -0.18
N SER A 48 17.29 -2.77 0.55
CA SER A 48 17.71 -3.87 1.42
C SER A 48 18.46 -4.97 0.67
N ALA A 49 18.05 -5.27 -0.57
CA ALA A 49 18.72 -6.25 -1.41
C ALA A 49 20.05 -5.75 -1.99
N SER A 50 20.25 -4.43 -2.05
CA SER A 50 21.40 -3.82 -2.71
C SER A 50 22.61 -3.58 -1.79
N THR A 51 22.40 -3.45 -0.48
CA THR A 51 23.47 -3.13 0.46
C THR A 51 23.18 -3.57 1.90
N ASP A 52 24.23 -4.07 2.57
CA ASP A 52 24.21 -4.38 4.00
C ASP A 52 24.97 -3.32 4.85
N SER A 53 25.59 -2.34 4.20
CA SER A 53 26.49 -1.37 4.86
C SER A 53 25.97 0.06 4.83
N ILE A 54 25.40 0.52 3.73
CA ILE A 54 24.82 1.87 3.64
C ILE A 54 23.55 1.93 4.49
N PRO A 55 23.43 2.87 5.43
CA PRO A 55 22.20 3.02 6.21
C PRO A 55 20.99 3.31 5.33
N ILE A 56 19.92 2.56 5.54
CA ILE A 56 18.65 2.71 4.82
C ILE A 56 17.59 3.23 5.78
N LEU A 57 16.89 4.28 5.36
CA LEU A 57 15.72 4.81 6.05
C LEU A 57 14.46 4.50 5.23
N GLY A 58 13.51 3.82 5.85
CA GLY A 58 12.21 3.54 5.24
C GLY A 58 11.17 4.59 5.65
N THR A 59 10.35 5.00 4.71
CA THR A 59 9.15 5.80 4.96
C THR A 59 8.00 5.27 4.11
N SER A 60 6.76 5.50 4.51
CA SER A 60 5.58 4.93 3.84
C SER A 60 5.65 3.38 3.77
N ILE A 61 6.06 2.77 4.87
CA ILE A 61 6.19 1.33 5.00
C ILE A 61 5.04 0.83 5.87
N THR A 62 4.17 0.02 5.30
CA THR A 62 3.03 -0.55 6.00
C THR A 62 3.48 -1.47 7.14
N ASP A 63 4.33 -2.46 6.83
CA ASP A 63 4.84 -3.42 7.79
C ASP A 63 6.26 -3.87 7.43
N TYR A 64 7.21 -3.65 8.33
CA TYR A 64 8.62 -3.97 8.11
C TYR A 64 8.89 -5.47 8.10
N ALA A 65 8.17 -6.26 8.89
CA ALA A 65 8.34 -7.70 8.91
C ALA A 65 7.97 -8.30 7.55
N THR A 66 6.83 -7.91 7.01
CA THR A 66 6.38 -8.30 5.67
C THR A 66 7.30 -7.78 4.57
N ALA A 67 7.68 -6.49 4.63
CA ALA A 67 8.53 -5.87 3.62
C ALA A 67 9.91 -6.54 3.51
N LEU A 68 10.46 -7.02 4.62
CA LEU A 68 11.80 -7.62 4.70
C LEU A 68 11.79 -9.15 4.84
N ASP A 69 10.62 -9.79 4.69
CA ASP A 69 10.42 -11.25 4.82
C ASP A 69 10.99 -11.80 6.15
N MET A 70 10.63 -11.16 7.26
CA MET A 70 11.15 -11.49 8.59
C MET A 70 10.12 -12.30 9.39
N SER A 71 10.35 -13.61 9.54
CA SER A 71 9.49 -14.50 10.35
C SER A 71 9.62 -14.25 11.85
N ASP A 72 10.80 -13.82 12.31
CA ASP A 72 11.12 -13.65 13.73
C ASP A 72 11.16 -12.16 14.13
N TRP A 73 10.09 -11.42 13.80
CA TRP A 73 10.01 -10.00 14.08
C TRP A 73 9.99 -9.70 15.59
N SER A 74 10.96 -8.91 16.04
CA SER A 74 11.12 -8.51 17.45
C SER A 74 10.98 -7.02 17.69
N GLY A 75 10.46 -6.28 16.69
CA GLY A 75 10.36 -4.81 16.75
C GLY A 75 11.60 -4.10 16.21
N THR A 76 12.61 -4.82 15.76
CA THR A 76 13.82 -4.28 15.13
C THR A 76 14.20 -5.11 13.91
N THR A 77 14.80 -4.46 12.92
CA THR A 77 15.25 -5.15 11.71
C THR A 77 16.53 -5.96 11.91
N GLY A 78 17.34 -5.61 12.94
CA GLY A 78 18.67 -6.21 13.15
C GLY A 78 19.63 -5.98 11.97
N LYS A 79 19.32 -5.06 11.07
CA LYS A 79 20.07 -4.71 9.86
C LYS A 79 20.43 -3.22 9.84
N ASN A 80 21.06 -2.77 8.76
CA ASN A 80 21.34 -1.36 8.46
C ASN A 80 20.07 -0.55 8.09
N ILE A 81 18.90 -0.98 8.53
CA ILE A 81 17.59 -0.43 8.15
C ILE A 81 16.85 0.09 9.37
N SER A 82 16.32 1.31 9.27
CA SER A 82 15.39 1.90 10.23
C SER A 82 14.34 2.74 9.49
N GLY A 83 13.34 3.26 10.20
CA GLY A 83 12.34 4.15 9.58
C GLY A 83 11.04 4.22 10.35
N THR A 84 9.99 4.62 9.65
CA THR A 84 8.64 4.79 10.19
C THR A 84 7.64 3.90 9.46
N THR A 85 6.58 3.49 10.15
CA THR A 85 5.42 2.84 9.54
C THR A 85 4.28 3.84 9.33
N ASP A 86 3.50 3.60 8.29
CA ASP A 86 2.25 4.32 7.99
C ASP A 86 1.02 3.39 8.05
N LEU A 87 1.16 2.21 8.67
CA LEU A 87 0.03 1.29 8.81
C LEU A 87 -1.15 1.98 9.48
N ALA A 88 -2.25 2.04 8.74
CA ALA A 88 -3.51 2.57 9.27
C ALA A 88 -4.09 1.68 10.38
N PRO A 89 -4.90 2.22 11.30
CA PRO A 89 -5.57 1.44 12.33
C PRO A 89 -6.73 0.63 11.70
N LEU A 90 -6.41 -0.54 11.16
CA LEU A 90 -7.34 -1.36 10.36
C LEU A 90 -8.58 -1.81 11.14
N ASP A 91 -8.45 -2.01 12.45
CA ASP A 91 -9.58 -2.31 13.34
C ASP A 91 -10.55 -1.12 13.46
N GLU A 92 -10.04 0.10 13.52
CA GLU A 92 -10.86 1.32 13.54
C GLU A 92 -11.48 1.58 12.17
N GLN A 93 -10.78 1.28 11.09
CA GLN A 93 -11.35 1.36 9.74
C GLN A 93 -12.51 0.39 9.56
N ALA A 94 -12.42 -0.85 10.06
CA ALA A 94 -13.52 -1.80 10.01
C ALA A 94 -14.77 -1.31 10.78
N LYS A 95 -14.58 -0.73 11.97
CA LYS A 95 -15.66 -0.11 12.75
C LYS A 95 -16.29 1.08 12.03
N CYS A 96 -15.45 1.93 11.42
CA CYS A 96 -15.93 3.07 10.63
C CYS A 96 -16.75 2.61 9.41
N ILE A 97 -16.32 1.56 8.72
CA ILE A 97 -17.10 0.92 7.66
C ILE A 97 -18.45 0.46 8.16
N LYS A 98 -18.50 -0.11 9.40
CA LYS A 98 -19.76 -0.54 10.02
C LYS A 98 -20.72 0.61 10.31
N GLU A 99 -20.19 1.74 10.76
CA GLU A 99 -20.98 2.94 11.00
C GLU A 99 -21.53 3.56 9.71
N LEU A 100 -20.71 3.60 8.66
CA LEU A 100 -21.06 4.23 7.38
C LEU A 100 -21.99 3.35 6.53
N PHE A 101 -21.80 2.04 6.58
CA PHE A 101 -22.52 1.07 5.75
C PHE A 101 -23.22 -0.02 6.58
N PRO A 102 -24.13 0.37 7.53
CA PRO A 102 -24.73 -0.58 8.47
C PRO A 102 -25.58 -1.68 7.81
N ASP A 103 -26.11 -1.40 6.63
CA ASP A 103 -26.96 -2.33 5.88
C ASP A 103 -26.19 -3.21 4.88
N ALA A 104 -24.90 -2.93 4.66
CA ALA A 104 -24.05 -3.74 3.80
C ALA A 104 -23.84 -5.13 4.42
N LYS A 105 -23.73 -6.14 3.57
CA LYS A 105 -23.44 -7.53 3.97
C LYS A 105 -22.17 -8.06 3.33
N ASN A 106 -21.88 -7.59 2.13
CA ASN A 106 -20.76 -8.05 1.32
C ASN A 106 -19.79 -6.90 1.07
N ILE A 107 -18.57 -7.04 1.55
CA ILE A 107 -17.47 -6.10 1.29
C ILE A 107 -16.51 -6.70 0.29
N GLY A 108 -16.27 -6.01 -0.82
CA GLY A 108 -15.22 -6.35 -1.77
C GLY A 108 -13.93 -5.64 -1.43
N ILE A 109 -12.82 -6.35 -1.32
CA ILE A 109 -11.50 -5.74 -1.16
C ILE A 109 -10.79 -5.75 -2.50
N ILE A 110 -10.38 -4.59 -3.02
CA ILE A 110 -9.65 -4.47 -4.29
C ILE A 110 -8.21 -4.07 -4.01
N TYR A 111 -7.25 -4.83 -4.54
CA TYR A 111 -5.83 -4.50 -4.38
C TYR A 111 -4.94 -5.15 -5.43
N CYS A 112 -3.70 -4.65 -5.56
CA CYS A 112 -2.67 -5.22 -6.42
C CYS A 112 -2.02 -6.44 -5.78
N SER A 113 -2.11 -7.60 -6.42
CA SER A 113 -1.55 -8.86 -5.92
C SER A 113 -0.02 -8.91 -5.88
N SER A 114 0.65 -7.98 -6.54
CA SER A 114 2.12 -7.86 -6.52
C SER A 114 2.65 -6.97 -5.38
N GLU A 115 1.76 -6.35 -4.58
CA GLU A 115 2.13 -5.47 -3.47
C GLU A 115 1.99 -6.19 -2.11
N PRO A 116 3.10 -6.56 -1.44
CA PRO A 116 3.06 -7.23 -0.13
C PRO A 116 2.35 -6.41 0.96
N ASN A 117 2.48 -5.08 0.92
CA ASN A 117 1.77 -4.16 1.80
C ASN A 117 0.24 -4.29 1.67
N SER A 118 -0.26 -4.45 0.46
CA SER A 118 -1.70 -4.57 0.19
C SER A 118 -2.23 -5.94 0.61
N ILE A 119 -1.47 -7.02 0.38
CA ILE A 119 -1.79 -8.37 0.84
C ILE A 119 -1.87 -8.41 2.38
N TYR A 120 -0.90 -7.82 3.08
CA TYR A 120 -0.88 -7.74 4.53
C TYR A 120 -2.13 -7.03 5.08
N GLN A 121 -2.46 -5.87 4.53
CA GLN A 121 -3.62 -5.08 4.95
C GLN A 121 -4.93 -5.81 4.64
N SER A 122 -5.08 -6.39 3.43
CA SER A 122 -6.27 -7.17 3.06
C SER A 122 -6.50 -8.35 4.00
N THR A 123 -5.46 -9.15 4.25
CA THR A 123 -5.54 -10.28 5.17
C THR A 123 -5.90 -9.86 6.59
N THR A 124 -5.39 -8.72 7.04
CA THR A 124 -5.62 -8.22 8.41
C THR A 124 -7.02 -7.64 8.56
N ILE A 125 -7.44 -6.76 7.66
CA ILE A 125 -8.75 -6.10 7.76
C ILE A 125 -9.90 -7.07 7.49
N THR A 126 -9.68 -8.11 6.69
CA THR A 126 -10.69 -9.16 6.47
C THR A 126 -11.18 -9.73 7.79
N LYS A 127 -10.27 -10.04 8.74
CA LYS A 127 -10.63 -10.56 10.05
C LYS A 127 -11.51 -9.60 10.84
N TYR A 128 -11.15 -8.32 10.84
CA TYR A 128 -11.94 -7.29 11.54
C TYR A 128 -13.31 -7.06 10.89
N LEU A 129 -13.39 -7.09 9.56
CA LEU A 129 -14.66 -6.96 8.85
C LEU A 129 -15.58 -8.18 9.08
N GLU A 130 -15.01 -9.39 9.12
CA GLU A 130 -15.75 -10.61 9.46
C GLU A 130 -16.26 -10.58 10.91
N ASP A 131 -15.46 -10.08 11.85
CA ASP A 131 -15.88 -9.88 13.26
C ASP A 131 -17.02 -8.86 13.37
N GLU A 132 -17.08 -7.85 12.50
CA GLU A 132 -18.21 -6.91 12.37
C GLU A 132 -19.43 -7.51 11.64
N GLY A 133 -19.35 -8.76 11.18
CA GLY A 133 -20.44 -9.52 10.58
C GLY A 133 -20.58 -9.39 9.08
N TYR A 134 -19.55 -8.93 8.36
CA TYR A 134 -19.52 -8.88 6.91
C TYR A 134 -19.06 -10.20 6.30
N THR A 135 -19.52 -10.46 5.08
CA THR A 135 -18.90 -11.42 4.17
C THR A 135 -17.88 -10.66 3.33
N VAL A 136 -16.62 -11.09 3.37
CA VAL A 136 -15.55 -10.41 2.66
C VAL A 136 -15.08 -11.24 1.46
N LYS A 137 -14.82 -10.57 0.35
CA LYS A 137 -14.24 -11.20 -0.84
C LYS A 137 -13.16 -10.32 -1.45
N GLU A 138 -12.01 -10.92 -1.73
CA GLU A 138 -10.89 -10.26 -2.39
C GLU A 138 -11.03 -10.29 -3.91
N TYR A 139 -10.64 -9.18 -4.54
CA TYR A 139 -10.58 -8.96 -5.98
C TYR A 139 -9.24 -8.35 -6.31
N THR A 140 -8.38 -9.14 -6.94
CA THR A 140 -7.00 -8.72 -7.19
C THR A 140 -6.74 -8.45 -8.66
N PHE A 141 -5.93 -7.44 -8.93
CA PHE A 141 -5.35 -7.19 -10.23
C PHE A 141 -3.82 -7.34 -10.14
N SER A 142 -3.16 -7.59 -11.25
CA SER A 142 -1.70 -7.74 -11.30
C SER A 142 -1.00 -6.45 -11.74
N ASP A 143 -1.69 -5.66 -12.55
CA ASP A 143 -1.22 -4.37 -13.07
C ASP A 143 -2.40 -3.44 -13.39
N SER A 144 -2.10 -2.21 -13.82
CA SER A 144 -3.10 -1.17 -14.08
C SER A 144 -4.09 -1.50 -15.21
N ASN A 145 -3.80 -2.44 -16.11
CA ASN A 145 -4.67 -2.75 -17.25
C ASN A 145 -5.95 -3.46 -16.82
N ASP A 146 -5.87 -4.26 -15.74
CA ASP A 146 -6.98 -5.08 -15.26
C ASP A 146 -7.87 -4.33 -14.24
N VAL A 147 -7.44 -3.18 -13.74
CA VAL A 147 -8.10 -2.46 -12.63
C VAL A 147 -9.59 -2.21 -12.90
N ALA A 148 -9.95 -1.73 -14.08
CA ALA A 148 -11.36 -1.43 -14.39
C ALA A 148 -12.23 -2.69 -14.40
N ALA A 149 -11.77 -3.79 -14.98
CA ALA A 149 -12.50 -5.04 -15.04
C ALA A 149 -12.65 -5.69 -13.66
N VAL A 150 -11.61 -5.64 -12.85
CA VAL A 150 -11.62 -6.14 -11.47
C VAL A 150 -12.54 -5.29 -10.61
N THR A 151 -12.50 -3.96 -10.74
CA THR A 151 -13.41 -3.05 -10.04
C THR A 151 -14.87 -3.35 -10.41
N GLN A 152 -15.17 -3.58 -11.69
CA GLN A 152 -16.53 -3.94 -12.13
C GLN A 152 -16.98 -5.25 -11.46
N SER A 153 -16.13 -6.27 -11.46
CA SER A 153 -16.44 -7.56 -10.84
C SER A 153 -16.69 -7.43 -9.33
N ALA A 154 -15.93 -6.59 -8.64
CA ALA A 154 -16.13 -6.30 -7.23
C ALA A 154 -17.45 -5.55 -6.99
N CYS A 155 -17.74 -4.54 -7.78
CA CYS A 155 -18.98 -3.76 -7.68
C CYS A 155 -20.23 -4.59 -7.93
N ASP A 156 -20.19 -5.55 -8.85
CA ASP A 156 -21.33 -6.42 -9.19
C ASP A 156 -21.71 -7.36 -8.03
N ALA A 157 -20.75 -7.74 -7.18
CA ALA A 157 -20.93 -8.74 -6.14
C ALA A 157 -20.87 -8.20 -4.70
N SER A 158 -20.58 -6.92 -4.52
CA SER A 158 -20.39 -6.32 -3.20
C SER A 158 -21.36 -5.15 -2.96
N ASP A 159 -21.64 -4.87 -1.70
CA ASP A 159 -22.47 -3.73 -1.29
C ASP A 159 -21.63 -2.46 -1.13
N ALA A 160 -20.39 -2.62 -0.66
CA ALA A 160 -19.37 -1.58 -0.56
C ALA A 160 -17.99 -2.17 -0.87
N ILE A 161 -17.05 -1.30 -1.23
CA ILE A 161 -15.68 -1.66 -1.60
C ILE A 161 -14.71 -1.09 -0.56
N TYR A 162 -13.69 -1.85 -0.21
CA TYR A 162 -12.51 -1.39 0.52
C TYR A 162 -11.28 -1.45 -0.38
N ILE A 163 -10.44 -0.43 -0.33
CA ILE A 163 -9.14 -0.40 -1.03
C ILE A 163 -8.09 -0.04 0.01
N PRO A 164 -7.13 -0.92 0.32
CA PRO A 164 -6.04 -0.64 1.26
C PRO A 164 -5.10 0.45 0.72
N THR A 165 -4.07 0.80 1.48
CA THR A 165 -2.93 1.60 0.98
C THR A 165 -2.21 0.79 -0.09
N ASP A 166 -2.52 1.07 -1.35
CA ASP A 166 -2.08 0.34 -2.54
C ASP A 166 -1.57 1.33 -3.59
N ASN A 167 -0.30 1.23 -3.96
CA ASN A 167 0.35 2.21 -4.85
C ASN A 167 -0.22 2.16 -6.26
N THR A 168 -0.53 0.96 -6.75
CA THR A 168 -1.10 0.78 -8.10
C THR A 168 -2.54 1.28 -8.14
N ALA A 169 -3.37 0.97 -7.15
CA ALA A 169 -4.73 1.50 -7.04
C ALA A 169 -4.72 3.03 -6.93
N ALA A 170 -3.81 3.60 -6.14
CA ALA A 170 -3.66 5.05 -5.99
C ALA A 170 -3.35 5.75 -7.33
N SER A 171 -2.58 5.09 -8.20
CA SER A 171 -2.29 5.59 -9.55
C SER A 171 -3.46 5.45 -10.55
N CYS A 172 -4.48 4.64 -10.20
CA CYS A 172 -5.60 4.26 -11.07
C CYS A 172 -6.96 4.75 -10.55
N THR A 173 -6.98 5.70 -9.62
CA THR A 173 -8.22 6.16 -8.95
C THR A 173 -9.29 6.65 -9.92
N GLU A 174 -8.91 7.28 -11.05
CA GLU A 174 -9.85 7.72 -12.07
C GLU A 174 -10.59 6.53 -12.72
N ALA A 175 -9.87 5.47 -13.07
CA ALA A 175 -10.46 4.26 -13.65
C ALA A 175 -11.39 3.56 -12.66
N ILE A 176 -10.97 3.47 -11.39
CA ILE A 176 -11.77 2.90 -10.31
C ILE A 176 -13.04 3.74 -10.09
N ASN A 177 -12.90 5.06 -9.99
CA ASN A 177 -14.03 5.97 -9.78
C ASN A 177 -15.06 5.89 -10.90
N ASN A 178 -14.61 5.82 -12.15
CA ASN A 178 -15.51 5.74 -13.30
C ASN A 178 -16.41 4.50 -13.23
N VAL A 179 -15.86 3.35 -12.81
CA VAL A 179 -16.62 2.11 -12.66
C VAL A 179 -17.53 2.16 -11.44
N ALA A 180 -16.97 2.48 -10.26
CA ALA A 180 -17.72 2.45 -9.00
C ALA A 180 -18.87 3.47 -8.98
N SER A 181 -18.68 4.67 -9.54
CA SER A 181 -19.71 5.70 -9.65
C SER A 181 -20.87 5.25 -10.55
N GLN A 182 -20.59 4.61 -11.69
CA GLN A 182 -21.62 4.04 -12.57
C GLN A 182 -22.39 2.91 -11.89
N ALA A 183 -21.68 2.06 -11.15
CA ALA A 183 -22.27 0.98 -10.36
C ALA A 183 -22.97 1.47 -9.09
N LYS A 184 -22.78 2.74 -8.70
CA LYS A 184 -23.28 3.35 -7.45
C LYS A 184 -22.82 2.59 -6.22
N LYS A 185 -21.56 2.17 -6.21
CA LYS A 185 -20.96 1.46 -5.09
C LYS A 185 -20.00 2.38 -4.34
N PRO A 186 -20.20 2.56 -3.01
CA PRO A 186 -19.30 3.37 -2.21
C PRO A 186 -17.96 2.65 -2.02
N ILE A 187 -16.89 3.45 -1.96
CA ILE A 187 -15.53 2.99 -1.69
C ILE A 187 -15.06 3.59 -0.38
N PHE A 188 -14.66 2.75 0.58
CA PHE A 188 -13.87 3.15 1.74
C PHE A 188 -12.40 2.95 1.39
N ALA A 189 -11.61 4.00 1.50
CA ALA A 189 -10.19 3.98 1.13
C ALA A 189 -9.30 3.83 2.37
N GLY A 190 -8.24 3.08 2.24
CA GLY A 190 -7.25 2.88 3.30
C GLY A 190 -6.32 4.08 3.51
N GLU A 191 -6.33 5.05 2.56
CA GLU A 191 -5.49 6.25 2.63
C GLU A 191 -6.13 7.45 1.88
N GLU A 192 -5.61 8.65 2.18
CA GLU A 192 -6.19 9.94 1.75
C GLU A 192 -6.18 10.13 0.22
N GLY A 193 -5.14 9.69 -0.49
CA GLY A 193 -5.01 9.88 -1.94
C GLY A 193 -6.08 9.10 -2.70
N ILE A 194 -6.28 7.83 -2.34
CA ILE A 194 -7.35 7.00 -2.89
C ILE A 194 -8.72 7.59 -2.52
N ALA A 195 -8.89 8.06 -1.27
CA ALA A 195 -10.14 8.69 -0.85
C ALA A 195 -10.49 9.91 -1.69
N LYS A 196 -9.53 10.80 -1.93
CA LYS A 196 -9.72 11.98 -2.80
C LYS A 196 -10.03 11.63 -4.25
N GLY A 197 -9.46 10.52 -4.74
CA GLY A 197 -9.62 10.10 -6.13
C GLY A 197 -10.92 9.36 -6.41
N CYS A 198 -11.35 8.48 -5.49
CA CYS A 198 -12.50 7.60 -5.72
C CYS A 198 -13.26 7.17 -4.46
N GLY A 199 -12.81 7.52 -3.26
CA GLY A 199 -13.44 7.11 -2.01
C GLY A 199 -14.54 8.06 -1.55
N VAL A 200 -15.36 7.57 -0.62
CA VAL A 200 -16.36 8.37 0.12
C VAL A 200 -15.89 8.64 1.55
N ALA A 201 -14.95 7.84 2.05
CA ALA A 201 -14.31 7.97 3.36
C ALA A 201 -12.94 7.27 3.38
N THR A 202 -12.16 7.57 4.42
CA THR A 202 -10.88 6.95 4.73
C THR A 202 -10.68 6.88 6.24
#